data_e88382ff971739c9641c9d328f3d8f4d
#
_entry.id   e88382ff971739c9641c9d328f3d8f4d
#
_cell.length_a   1.000
_cell.length_b   1.000
_cell.length_c   1.000
_cell.angle_alpha   90.00
_cell.angle_beta   90.00
_cell.angle_gamma   90.00
#
_symmetry.space_group_name_H-M   'P 1'
#
loop_
_entity.id
_entity.type
_entity.pdbx_description
1 polymer ?
#
loop_
_entity_poly.entity_id
_entity_poly.type
_entity_poly.pdbx_seq_one_letter_code
_entity_poly.pdbx_strand_id
1 'polypeptide(L)'
;MHVGAKFGRHLKMSDYYSLPWKPTVFQGIQYRSKLEARYAAFFIKLGIINSYEPRQFAIPELETTPEHIYTPDFGLLNTPYQIIEIKPNMRQANGVINQAILKLKSVSLHYNTPTALVAGNCWPGEFDIAFFRDGKNVFPDIGLINRIKATFGLKRRESESVLVLKMLLGNHKRDYMRAFSYSREVIK
;
A
#
# COMPACT_ATOMS: atom_id res chain seq x y z
N MET A 1 16.03 -35.79 25.15
CA MET A 1 14.75 -35.05 25.04
C MET A 1 14.88 -34.05 23.91
N HIS A 2 14.22 -34.34 22.76
CA HIS A 2 14.22 -33.43 21.60
C HIS A 2 12.96 -32.56 21.68
N VAL A 3 13.15 -31.28 21.92
CA VAL A 3 12.06 -30.28 21.83
C VAL A 3 11.98 -29.82 20.39
N GLY A 4 11.05 -30.45 19.63
CA GLY A 4 10.75 -30.04 18.26
C GLY A 4 9.99 -28.71 18.23
N ALA A 5 10.64 -27.65 17.77
CA ALA A 5 9.98 -26.39 17.44
C ALA A 5 8.98 -26.63 16.31
N LYS A 6 7.69 -26.53 16.60
CA LYS A 6 6.63 -26.51 15.58
C LYS A 6 6.73 -25.19 14.83
N PHE A 7 7.37 -25.20 13.67
CA PHE A 7 7.31 -24.10 12.70
C PHE A 7 5.83 -23.89 12.29
N GLY A 8 5.39 -22.64 12.41
CA GLY A 8 4.04 -22.23 12.11
C GLY A 8 3.61 -22.63 10.69
N ARG A 9 2.35 -23.08 10.57
CA ARG A 9 1.72 -23.43 9.29
C ARG A 9 1.88 -22.27 8.32
N HIS A 10 2.60 -22.49 7.22
CA HIS A 10 2.48 -21.63 6.04
C HIS A 10 1.03 -21.70 5.56
N LEU A 11 0.25 -20.66 5.81
CA LEU A 11 -1.08 -20.52 5.23
C LEU A 11 -0.91 -20.57 3.70
N LYS A 12 -1.66 -21.47 3.06
CA LYS A 12 -1.64 -21.58 1.61
C LYS A 12 -2.15 -20.27 1.03
N MET A 13 -1.57 -19.84 -0.07
CA MET A 13 -1.91 -18.59 -0.77
C MET A 13 -3.42 -18.50 -1.13
N SER A 14 -4.10 -19.64 -1.27
CA SER A 14 -5.55 -19.75 -1.47
C SER A 14 -6.38 -19.23 -0.29
N ASP A 15 -5.86 -19.30 0.93
CA ASP A 15 -6.61 -18.93 2.14
C ASP A 15 -6.73 -17.40 2.29
N TYR A 16 -5.88 -16.62 1.60
CA TYR A 16 -5.96 -15.17 1.55
C TYR A 16 -7.06 -14.62 0.63
N TYR A 17 -7.52 -15.42 -0.35
CA TYR A 17 -8.51 -15.00 -1.35
C TYR A 17 -9.96 -15.19 -0.91
N SER A 18 -10.19 -15.94 0.17
CA SER A 18 -11.52 -16.29 0.66
C SER A 18 -11.99 -15.50 1.88
N LEU A 19 -11.18 -14.56 2.39
CA LEU A 19 -11.62 -13.75 3.52
C LEU A 19 -12.70 -12.77 3.03
N PRO A 20 -13.94 -12.92 3.51
CA PRO A 20 -15.00 -11.99 3.15
C PRO A 20 -14.59 -10.57 3.57
N TRP A 21 -14.95 -9.63 2.77
CA TRP A 21 -14.85 -8.19 3.04
C TRP A 21 -15.38 -7.93 4.45
N LYS A 22 -14.50 -7.59 5.37
CA LYS A 22 -14.88 -7.40 6.75
C LYS A 22 -14.63 -5.94 7.13
N PRO A 23 -15.67 -5.11 7.16
CA PRO A 23 -15.55 -3.73 7.63
C PRO A 23 -14.87 -3.72 9.00
N THR A 24 -13.93 -2.81 9.17
CA THR A 24 -13.12 -2.72 10.40
C THR A 24 -13.13 -1.29 10.89
N VAL A 25 -13.49 -1.08 12.16
CA VAL A 25 -13.45 0.23 12.80
C VAL A 25 -12.09 0.43 13.47
N PHE A 26 -11.45 1.56 13.18
CA PHE A 26 -10.23 1.99 13.84
C PHE A 26 -10.27 3.51 14.05
N GLN A 27 -10.06 3.97 15.28
CA GLN A 27 -10.13 5.37 15.70
C GLN A 27 -11.43 6.10 15.25
N GLY A 28 -12.57 5.41 15.34
CA GLY A 28 -13.87 5.96 14.97
C GLY A 28 -14.16 6.00 13.46
N ILE A 29 -13.23 5.62 12.62
CA ILE A 29 -13.40 5.52 11.16
C ILE A 29 -13.72 4.07 10.78
N GLN A 30 -14.77 3.86 10.00
CA GLN A 30 -15.11 2.57 9.43
C GLN A 30 -14.42 2.39 8.09
N TYR A 31 -13.46 1.48 8.02
CA TYR A 31 -12.76 1.08 6.80
C TYR A 31 -13.50 -0.07 6.11
N ARG A 32 -13.47 -0.12 4.79
CA ARG A 32 -14.11 -1.21 4.02
C ARG A 32 -13.45 -2.55 4.31
N SER A 33 -12.16 -2.57 4.60
CA SER A 33 -11.42 -3.80 4.88
C SER A 33 -10.46 -3.67 6.07
N LYS A 34 -10.12 -4.80 6.67
CA LYS A 34 -9.08 -4.91 7.69
C LYS A 34 -7.70 -4.48 7.17
N LEU A 35 -7.45 -4.69 5.89
CA LEU A 35 -6.19 -4.29 5.25
C LEU A 35 -6.06 -2.77 5.23
N GLU A 36 -7.10 -2.05 4.81
CA GLU A 36 -7.13 -0.58 4.82
C GLU A 36 -6.95 -0.04 6.25
N ALA A 37 -7.67 -0.60 7.24
CA ALA A 37 -7.49 -0.20 8.64
C ALA A 37 -6.04 -0.40 9.13
N ARG A 38 -5.35 -1.45 8.71
CA ARG A 38 -3.93 -1.68 9.02
C ARG A 38 -3.02 -0.62 8.40
N TYR A 39 -3.25 -0.25 7.14
CA TYR A 39 -2.48 0.82 6.52
C TYR A 39 -2.76 2.18 7.17
N ALA A 40 -4.00 2.47 7.57
CA ALA A 40 -4.32 3.67 8.36
C ALA A 40 -3.52 3.71 9.68
N ALA A 41 -3.55 2.62 10.44
CA ALA A 41 -2.79 2.51 11.69
C ALA A 41 -1.27 2.67 11.47
N PHE A 42 -0.75 2.12 10.38
CA PHE A 42 0.65 2.26 9.97
C PHE A 42 0.99 3.73 9.65
N PHE A 43 0.20 4.43 8.86
CA PHE A 43 0.42 5.85 8.53
C PHE A 43 0.36 6.72 9.79
N ILE A 44 -0.63 6.52 10.65
CA ILE A 44 -0.77 7.26 11.92
C ILE A 44 0.46 7.04 12.80
N LYS A 45 0.92 5.80 12.94
CA LYS A 45 2.12 5.49 13.75
C LYS A 45 3.38 6.16 13.23
N LEU A 46 3.46 6.37 11.92
CA LEU A 46 4.54 7.14 11.29
C LEU A 46 4.35 8.67 11.41
N GLY A 47 3.26 9.14 12.00
CA GLY A 47 2.93 10.57 12.06
C GLY A 47 2.58 11.16 10.68
N ILE A 48 2.10 10.33 9.76
CA ILE A 48 1.64 10.79 8.44
C ILE A 48 0.17 11.20 8.58
N ILE A 49 -0.10 12.43 8.19
CA ILE A 49 -1.48 12.91 8.10
C ILE A 49 -2.12 12.22 6.90
N ASN A 50 -3.16 11.45 7.16
CA ASN A 50 -3.90 10.72 6.15
C ASN A 50 -5.39 10.96 6.29
N SER A 51 -6.11 10.90 5.17
CA SER A 51 -7.56 10.89 5.10
C SER A 51 -8.02 9.62 4.37
N TYR A 52 -9.04 8.96 4.89
CA TYR A 52 -9.67 7.83 4.26
C TYR A 52 -10.75 8.31 3.29
N GLU A 53 -10.76 7.79 2.06
CA GLU A 53 -11.67 8.23 0.98
C GLU A 53 -11.72 9.76 0.82
N PRO A 54 -10.56 10.42 0.56
CA PRO A 54 -10.39 11.87 0.76
C PRO A 54 -11.27 12.73 -0.14
N ARG A 55 -11.46 12.32 -1.38
CA ARG A 55 -12.29 12.99 -2.39
C ARG A 55 -12.55 12.09 -3.58
N GLN A 56 -13.51 12.48 -4.38
CA GLN A 56 -13.81 11.84 -5.66
C GLN A 56 -13.07 12.52 -6.82
N PHE A 57 -12.68 11.71 -7.80
CA PHE A 57 -12.04 12.15 -9.03
C PHE A 57 -12.90 11.75 -10.22
N ALA A 58 -13.18 12.67 -11.12
CA ALA A 58 -13.76 12.35 -12.41
C ALA A 58 -12.66 11.77 -13.32
N ILE A 59 -12.90 10.57 -13.88
CA ILE A 59 -11.94 9.89 -14.75
C ILE A 59 -12.63 9.58 -16.08
N PRO A 60 -12.35 10.38 -17.12
CA PRO A 60 -13.01 10.20 -18.43
C PRO A 60 -12.81 8.82 -19.06
N GLU A 61 -11.67 8.18 -18.77
CA GLU A 61 -11.32 6.85 -19.30
C GLU A 61 -12.09 5.69 -18.65
N LEU A 62 -12.91 5.95 -17.63
CA LEU A 62 -13.79 4.94 -17.00
C LEU A 62 -15.13 4.87 -17.71
N GLU A 63 -15.18 4.31 -18.90
CA GLU A 63 -16.43 4.13 -19.67
C GLU A 63 -17.45 3.20 -18.99
N THR A 64 -17.01 2.40 -18.00
CA THR A 64 -17.81 1.34 -17.38
C THR A 64 -18.72 1.81 -16.25
N THR A 65 -18.59 3.06 -15.79
CA THR A 65 -19.44 3.63 -14.73
C THR A 65 -20.18 4.87 -15.27
N PRO A 66 -21.50 5.02 -15.01
CA PRO A 66 -22.28 6.16 -15.51
C PRO A 66 -21.73 7.52 -15.13
N GLU A 67 -20.95 7.59 -14.05
CA GLU A 67 -20.49 8.85 -13.49
C GLU A 67 -18.97 9.07 -13.66
N HIS A 68 -18.23 8.09 -14.21
CA HIS A 68 -16.77 8.15 -14.37
C HIS A 68 -16.04 8.59 -13.08
N ILE A 69 -16.60 8.25 -11.91
CA ILE A 69 -16.10 8.70 -10.60
C ILE A 69 -15.22 7.63 -9.96
N TYR A 70 -14.13 8.07 -9.38
CA TYR A 70 -13.21 7.24 -8.60
C TYR A 70 -12.94 7.85 -7.22
N THR A 71 -13.12 7.03 -6.19
CA THR A 71 -12.75 7.37 -4.81
C THR A 71 -11.56 6.49 -4.40
N PRO A 72 -10.36 7.05 -4.22
CA PRO A 72 -9.20 6.30 -3.74
C PRO A 72 -9.31 5.96 -2.26
N ASP A 73 -8.56 4.97 -1.81
CA ASP A 73 -8.59 4.54 -0.41
C ASP A 73 -7.98 5.59 0.53
N PHE A 74 -6.86 6.22 0.17
CA PHE A 74 -6.19 7.21 1.02
C PHE A 74 -5.70 8.45 0.27
N GLY A 75 -5.81 9.59 0.97
CA GLY A 75 -5.05 10.80 0.71
C GLY A 75 -3.97 11.00 1.77
N LEU A 76 -2.72 11.27 1.36
CA LEU A 76 -1.60 11.53 2.27
C LEU A 76 -1.12 12.96 2.08
N LEU A 77 -0.96 13.71 3.18
CA LEU A 77 -0.41 15.06 3.14
C LEU A 77 1.12 15.04 3.37
N ASN A 78 1.80 15.95 2.68
CA ASN A 78 3.26 16.15 2.81
C ASN A 78 4.09 14.88 2.48
N THR A 79 3.60 14.09 1.55
CA THR A 79 4.31 12.92 1.03
C THR A 79 4.55 13.06 -0.48
N PRO A 80 5.59 12.42 -1.04
CA PRO A 80 5.87 12.45 -2.48
C PRO A 80 4.74 11.89 -3.35
N TYR A 81 3.96 10.94 -2.80
CA TYR A 81 2.79 10.33 -3.43
C TYR A 81 1.59 10.56 -2.53
N GLN A 82 0.62 11.29 -3.05
CA GLN A 82 -0.48 11.83 -2.25
C GLN A 82 -1.74 10.96 -2.28
N ILE A 83 -1.97 10.22 -3.35
CA ILE A 83 -3.14 9.35 -3.52
C ILE A 83 -2.70 7.90 -3.54
N ILE A 84 -3.30 7.11 -2.65
CA ILE A 84 -2.94 5.71 -2.46
C ILE A 84 -4.18 4.84 -2.63
N GLU A 85 -4.01 3.78 -3.40
CA GLU A 85 -4.97 2.67 -3.51
C GLU A 85 -4.37 1.43 -2.88
N ILE A 86 -5.16 0.72 -2.06
CA ILE A 86 -4.74 -0.51 -1.38
C ILE A 86 -5.43 -1.72 -2.00
N LYS A 87 -4.66 -2.75 -2.34
CA LYS A 87 -5.19 -4.02 -2.84
C LYS A 87 -4.56 -5.19 -2.08
N PRO A 88 -5.26 -6.33 -1.92
CA PRO A 88 -4.72 -7.48 -1.18
C PRO A 88 -3.45 -8.06 -1.80
N ASN A 89 -3.29 -8.00 -3.11
CA ASN A 89 -2.08 -8.42 -3.83
C ASN A 89 -2.11 -7.96 -5.30
N MET A 90 -0.95 -8.00 -5.97
CA MET A 90 -0.80 -7.67 -7.40
C MET A 90 -1.34 -8.74 -8.35
N ARG A 91 -1.64 -9.95 -7.86
CA ARG A 91 -2.07 -11.10 -8.67
C ARG A 91 -3.60 -11.29 -8.67
N GLN A 92 -4.35 -10.36 -8.09
CA GLN A 92 -5.81 -10.38 -8.24
C GLN A 92 -6.18 -10.40 -9.72
N ALA A 93 -7.31 -11.09 -10.03
CA ALA A 93 -7.79 -11.29 -11.38
C ALA A 93 -7.51 -10.04 -12.23
N ASN A 94 -6.82 -10.25 -13.34
CA ASN A 94 -6.15 -9.20 -14.14
C ASN A 94 -6.97 -7.91 -14.35
N GLY A 95 -8.31 -8.00 -14.32
CA GLY A 95 -9.21 -6.86 -14.46
C GLY A 95 -9.17 -5.86 -13.30
N VAL A 96 -9.15 -6.33 -12.03
CA VAL A 96 -9.23 -5.44 -10.84
C VAL A 96 -7.97 -4.61 -10.68
N ILE A 97 -6.80 -5.22 -10.85
CA ILE A 97 -5.52 -4.51 -10.75
C ILE A 97 -5.33 -3.57 -11.94
N ASN A 98 -5.68 -3.99 -13.15
CA ASN A 98 -5.58 -3.14 -14.34
C ASN A 98 -6.50 -1.91 -14.23
N GLN A 99 -7.70 -2.05 -13.71
CA GLN A 99 -8.59 -0.93 -13.44
C GLN A 99 -8.02 0.02 -12.37
N ALA A 100 -7.46 -0.50 -11.27
CA ALA A 100 -6.82 0.32 -10.26
C ALA A 100 -5.63 1.12 -10.84
N ILE A 101 -4.81 0.47 -11.68
CA ILE A 101 -3.69 1.11 -12.38
C ILE A 101 -4.20 2.22 -13.32
N LEU A 102 -5.23 1.93 -14.11
CA LEU A 102 -5.84 2.92 -15.02
C LEU A 102 -6.32 4.14 -14.24
N LYS A 103 -7.11 3.94 -13.19
CA LYS A 103 -7.62 5.01 -12.33
C LYS A 103 -6.50 5.88 -11.76
N LEU A 104 -5.47 5.27 -11.20
CA LEU A 104 -4.35 5.99 -10.60
C LEU A 104 -3.52 6.75 -11.64
N LYS A 105 -3.31 6.17 -12.82
CA LYS A 105 -2.66 6.88 -13.95
C LYS A 105 -3.45 8.09 -14.39
N SER A 106 -4.76 7.95 -14.55
CA SER A 106 -5.65 9.05 -14.93
C SER A 106 -5.64 10.15 -13.88
N VAL A 107 -5.73 9.83 -12.58
CA VAL A 107 -5.59 10.83 -11.51
C VAL A 107 -4.24 11.53 -11.60
N SER A 108 -3.15 10.78 -11.78
CA SER A 108 -1.83 11.40 -11.85
C SER A 108 -1.64 12.30 -13.06
N LEU A 109 -2.30 12.00 -14.17
CA LEU A 109 -2.25 12.80 -15.41
C LEU A 109 -3.14 14.03 -15.33
N HIS A 110 -4.44 13.85 -15.06
CA HIS A 110 -5.43 14.93 -15.17
C HIS A 110 -5.42 15.90 -13.98
N TYR A 111 -4.98 15.42 -12.81
CA TYR A 111 -4.96 16.22 -11.58
C TYR A 111 -3.54 16.60 -11.13
N ASN A 112 -2.52 16.26 -11.92
CA ASN A 112 -1.11 16.52 -11.60
C ASN A 112 -0.75 16.07 -10.16
N THR A 113 -1.31 14.95 -9.74
CA THR A 113 -1.20 14.42 -8.37
C THR A 113 -0.49 13.08 -8.41
N PRO A 114 0.73 12.93 -7.84
CA PRO A 114 1.42 11.65 -7.79
C PRO A 114 0.61 10.61 -7.01
N THR A 115 0.47 9.41 -7.59
CA THR A 115 -0.36 8.33 -7.04
C THR A 115 0.44 7.05 -6.88
N ALA A 116 -0.01 6.14 -6.01
CA ALA A 116 0.60 4.84 -5.86
C ALA A 116 -0.46 3.75 -5.59
N LEU A 117 -0.22 2.57 -6.16
CA LEU A 117 -0.91 1.33 -5.83
C LEU A 117 -0.04 0.53 -4.86
N VAL A 118 -0.57 0.23 -3.68
CA VAL A 118 0.06 -0.65 -2.71
C VAL A 118 -0.72 -1.96 -2.67
N ALA A 119 -0.06 -3.08 -2.94
CA ALA A 119 -0.71 -4.37 -3.01
C ALA A 119 0.01 -5.40 -2.14
N GLY A 120 -0.69 -5.93 -1.15
CA GLY A 120 -0.17 -6.89 -0.18
C GLY A 120 -0.46 -6.52 1.26
N ASN A 121 0.02 -7.36 2.17
CA ASN A 121 -0.14 -7.11 3.60
C ASN A 121 0.72 -5.94 4.06
N CYS A 122 0.23 -5.20 5.06
CA CYS A 122 1.00 -4.16 5.73
C CYS A 122 2.11 -4.79 6.60
N TRP A 123 3.13 -5.37 5.95
CA TRP A 123 4.30 -5.99 6.57
C TRP A 123 5.49 -6.01 5.59
N PRO A 124 6.74 -5.83 6.07
CA PRO A 124 7.92 -5.81 5.20
C PRO A 124 8.06 -7.09 4.38
N GLY A 125 8.26 -6.94 3.08
CA GLY A 125 8.40 -8.06 2.14
C GLY A 125 7.09 -8.76 1.76
N GLU A 126 5.93 -8.30 2.28
CA GLU A 126 4.61 -8.84 1.97
C GLU A 126 3.75 -7.90 1.12
N PHE A 127 4.32 -6.83 0.59
CA PHE A 127 3.63 -5.90 -0.32
C PHE A 127 4.53 -5.48 -1.48
N ASP A 128 3.87 -5.12 -2.56
CA ASP A 128 4.45 -4.50 -3.75
C ASP A 128 3.86 -3.09 -3.92
N ILE A 129 4.62 -2.16 -4.52
CA ILE A 129 4.13 -0.81 -4.83
C ILE A 129 4.41 -0.48 -6.28
N ALA A 130 3.40 0.04 -6.97
CA ALA A 130 3.54 0.69 -8.27
C ALA A 130 3.29 2.18 -8.12
N PHE A 131 4.15 3.00 -8.71
CA PHE A 131 4.11 4.46 -8.64
C PHE A 131 3.71 5.05 -9.99
N PHE A 132 2.94 6.14 -9.94
CA PHE A 132 2.49 6.85 -11.13
C PHE A 132 2.67 8.35 -10.96
N ARG A 133 3.18 9.00 -12.01
CA ARG A 133 3.29 10.45 -12.14
C ARG A 133 3.08 10.82 -13.60
N ASP A 134 2.32 11.87 -13.86
CA ASP A 134 2.01 12.34 -15.22
C ASP A 134 1.47 11.22 -16.13
N GLY A 135 0.61 10.34 -15.59
CA GLY A 135 0.05 9.19 -16.30
C GLY A 135 1.03 8.05 -16.57
N LYS A 136 2.28 8.15 -16.15
CA LYS A 136 3.35 7.17 -16.43
C LYS A 136 3.72 6.37 -15.20
N ASN A 137 4.18 5.13 -15.40
CA ASN A 137 4.82 4.36 -14.34
C ASN A 137 6.16 5.00 -13.97
N VAL A 138 6.41 5.13 -12.67
CA VAL A 138 7.71 5.54 -12.12
C VAL A 138 8.34 4.33 -11.47
N PHE A 139 9.53 3.95 -11.91
CA PHE A 139 10.26 2.81 -11.36
C PHE A 139 11.32 3.28 -10.37
N PRO A 140 11.52 2.55 -9.25
CA PRO A 140 12.64 2.81 -8.36
C PRO A 140 13.98 2.67 -9.10
N ASP A 141 14.91 3.59 -8.85
CA ASP A 141 16.28 3.47 -9.34
C ASP A 141 16.95 2.24 -8.71
N ILE A 142 17.28 1.25 -9.56
CA ILE A 142 17.96 -0.01 -9.17
C ILE A 142 19.32 0.27 -8.51
N GLY A 143 20.04 1.31 -8.93
CA GLY A 143 21.29 1.74 -8.31
C GLY A 143 21.10 2.22 -6.88
N LEU A 144 20.00 2.90 -6.58
CA LEU A 144 19.63 3.32 -5.23
C LEU A 144 19.26 2.11 -4.36
N ILE A 145 18.53 1.13 -4.92
CA ILE A 145 18.21 -0.14 -4.24
C ILE A 145 19.49 -0.85 -3.79
N ASN A 146 20.47 -0.97 -4.67
CA ASN A 146 21.72 -1.66 -4.37
C ASN A 146 22.56 -0.91 -3.31
N ARG A 147 22.59 0.43 -3.33
CA ARG A 147 23.26 1.23 -2.31
C ARG A 147 22.63 1.06 -0.93
N ILE A 148 21.31 1.03 -0.83
CA ILE A 148 20.61 0.82 0.45
C ILE A 148 20.87 -0.59 1.00
N LYS A 149 20.89 -1.63 0.15
CA LYS A 149 21.27 -2.99 0.56
C LYS A 149 22.65 -3.03 1.19
N ALA A 150 23.64 -2.39 0.57
CA ALA A 150 25.01 -2.36 1.07
C ALA A 150 25.12 -1.61 2.41
N THR A 151 24.38 -0.51 2.59
CA THR A 151 24.46 0.35 3.78
C THR A 151 23.82 -0.25 5.02
N PHE A 152 22.73 -1.00 4.88
CA PHE A 152 21.93 -1.46 6.02
C PHE A 152 22.05 -2.95 6.33
N GLY A 153 22.79 -3.74 5.54
CA GLY A 153 22.95 -5.19 5.75
C GLY A 153 21.65 -5.98 5.74
N LEU A 154 20.59 -5.40 5.17
CA LEU A 154 19.25 -5.97 5.20
C LEU A 154 19.11 -7.12 4.19
N LYS A 155 18.29 -8.12 4.51
CA LYS A 155 17.89 -9.14 3.54
C LYS A 155 17.21 -8.46 2.34
N ARG A 156 17.40 -9.01 1.14
CA ARG A 156 17.01 -8.40 -0.13
C ARG A 156 15.56 -7.87 -0.15
N ARG A 157 14.58 -8.64 0.31
CA ARG A 157 13.16 -8.24 0.31
C ARG A 157 12.82 -7.15 1.32
N GLU A 158 13.42 -7.19 2.50
CA GLU A 158 13.21 -6.16 3.54
C GLU A 158 13.79 -4.81 3.11
N SER A 159 14.96 -4.82 2.47
CA SER A 159 15.62 -3.61 1.94
C SER A 159 14.79 -2.97 0.84
N GLU A 160 14.24 -3.76 -0.07
CA GLU A 160 13.36 -3.30 -1.15
C GLU A 160 12.10 -2.64 -0.58
N SER A 161 11.46 -3.25 0.42
CA SER A 161 10.26 -2.70 1.07
C SER A 161 10.55 -1.36 1.76
N VAL A 162 11.64 -1.23 2.48
CA VAL A 162 12.02 0.02 3.16
C VAL A 162 12.33 1.13 2.15
N LEU A 163 13.01 0.81 1.04
CA LEU A 163 13.28 1.78 -0.01
C LEU A 163 12.00 2.28 -0.65
N VAL A 164 11.13 1.36 -1.03
CA VAL A 164 9.87 1.65 -1.67
C VAL A 164 8.98 2.51 -0.76
N LEU A 165 9.00 2.26 0.56
CA LEU A 165 8.32 3.12 1.53
C LEU A 165 8.95 4.52 1.64
N LYS A 166 10.27 4.64 1.55
CA LYS A 166 10.93 5.95 1.51
C LYS A 166 10.54 6.75 0.27
N MET A 167 10.39 6.09 -0.87
CA MET A 167 9.89 6.74 -2.09
C MET A 167 8.44 7.20 -1.92
N LEU A 168 7.58 6.35 -1.34
CA LEU A 168 6.17 6.64 -1.11
C LEU A 168 5.99 7.79 -0.12
N LEU A 169 6.70 7.76 1.00
CA LEU A 169 6.44 8.57 2.18
C LEU A 169 7.46 9.68 2.43
N GLY A 170 8.53 9.74 1.61
CA GLY A 170 9.64 10.68 1.77
C GLY A 170 10.71 10.22 2.76
N ASN A 171 11.83 10.97 2.78
CA ASN A 171 13.01 10.69 3.63
C ASN A 171 12.80 11.07 5.11
N HIS A 172 11.76 10.57 5.72
CA HIS A 172 11.59 10.75 7.16
C HIS A 172 12.42 9.69 7.91
N LYS A 173 13.08 10.11 8.98
CA LYS A 173 13.71 9.20 9.98
C LYS A 173 12.59 8.50 10.77
N ARG A 174 11.89 7.57 10.13
CA ARG A 174 10.72 6.92 10.71
C ARG A 174 11.05 5.48 11.03
N ASP A 175 10.59 5.01 12.15
CA ASP A 175 10.70 3.62 12.56
C ASP A 175 9.59 2.79 11.86
N TYR A 176 9.83 2.40 10.60
CA TYR A 176 8.89 1.59 9.82
C TYR A 176 8.57 0.25 10.49
N MET A 177 9.56 -0.40 11.11
CA MET A 177 9.34 -1.70 11.77
C MET A 177 8.39 -1.57 12.95
N ARG A 178 8.56 -0.51 13.75
CA ARG A 178 7.65 -0.22 14.87
C ARG A 178 6.24 0.13 14.41
N ALA A 179 6.11 0.81 13.28
CA ALA A 179 4.81 1.13 12.69
C ALA A 179 4.10 -0.13 12.14
N PHE A 180 4.82 -1.03 11.51
CA PHE A 180 4.27 -2.32 11.08
C PHE A 180 3.80 -3.17 12.26
N SER A 181 4.61 -3.31 13.30
CA SER A 181 4.25 -4.05 14.51
C SER A 181 2.99 -3.47 15.15
N TYR A 182 2.93 -2.15 15.31
CA TYR A 182 1.76 -1.45 15.83
C TYR A 182 0.50 -1.72 15.01
N SER A 183 0.57 -1.63 13.68
CA SER A 183 -0.60 -1.85 12.82
C SER A 183 -1.18 -3.26 12.95
N ARG A 184 -0.35 -4.27 13.16
CA ARG A 184 -0.77 -5.65 13.42
C ARG A 184 -1.36 -5.87 14.81
N GLU A 185 -0.82 -5.17 15.80
CA GLU A 185 -1.25 -5.28 17.19
C GLU A 185 -2.62 -4.67 17.40
N VAL A 186 -2.87 -3.49 16.85
CA VAL A 186 -4.13 -2.74 17.06
C VAL A 186 -5.27 -3.20 16.15
N ILE A 187 -4.95 -3.82 15.00
CA ILE A 187 -5.94 -4.33 14.02
C ILE A 187 -5.81 -5.85 13.95
N LYS A 188 -6.44 -6.55 14.87
CA LYS A 188 -6.47 -8.03 14.98
C LYS A 188 -7.47 -8.71 14.07
#